data_be436b2c1595dd28f56fd75f32771ea0
#
_entry.id   be436b2c1595dd28f56fd75f32771ea0
#
_cell.length_a   1.000
_cell.length_b   1.000
_cell.length_c   1.000
_cell.angle_alpha   90.00
_cell.angle_beta   90.00
_cell.angle_gamma   90.00
#
_symmetry.space_group_name_H-M   'P 1'
#
loop_
_entity.id
_entity.type
_entity.pdbx_description
1 polymer ?
#
loop_
_entity_poly.entity_id
_entity_poly.type
_entity_poly.pdbx_seq_one_letter_code
_entity_poly.pdbx_strand_id
1 'polypeptide(L)'
;GGYALIAALGISGVIPLDRAIVGIESPDLRGLVALTVIAEMFLGLTFGMARRSRKATREAFERLEQAALQIRQREALLNEARADLDAARGANLGRFSDRIVGDYAVGEIIGRGAMGEVYRAEQGTARRPVALKFLNPAVVGDAEMLERFFREAQVASTLKSPHVVQMLGSGRADDGSPFIAMELLRGMDLADRLREAKRLELPEVTELVSQVGDALAAADRAGIVHRDIKPQNLFAVDDSPRRTWKVLDFGVSKMRELTSQLTQGAIIGTPSYMSPEQARGLDVDHRSDVFSLGVIAYRCLTGRPAFTGPDSVITVYNVVHLQPARPLDLAPHLGEDVERVLALVLAKDRERRFSSSTMFAAALIDAGRARLDSRMRADADALIAAQPWGSELGR
;
A
#
# COMPACT_ATOMS: atom_id res chain seq x y z
N GLY A 1 -5.26 -25.12 -52.56
CA GLY A 1 -5.82 -25.04 -51.22
C GLY A 1 -5.47 -26.22 -50.32
N GLY A 2 -5.57 -27.48 -50.80
CA GLY A 2 -5.38 -28.67 -49.93
C GLY A 2 -3.97 -28.87 -49.40
N TYR A 3 -2.94 -28.58 -50.22
CA TYR A 3 -1.55 -28.72 -49.81
C TYR A 3 -1.12 -27.72 -48.70
N ALA A 4 -1.69 -26.52 -48.74
CA ALA A 4 -1.41 -25.52 -47.71
C ALA A 4 -2.00 -25.91 -46.32
N LEU A 5 -3.16 -26.58 -46.31
CA LEU A 5 -3.82 -27.06 -45.08
C LEU A 5 -3.09 -28.23 -44.48
N ILE A 6 -2.60 -29.19 -45.28
CA ILE A 6 -1.80 -30.35 -44.83
C ILE A 6 -0.45 -29.86 -44.29
N ALA A 7 0.19 -28.89 -44.95
CA ALA A 7 1.41 -28.27 -44.45
C ALA A 7 1.19 -27.53 -43.12
N ALA A 8 0.06 -26.80 -42.98
CA ALA A 8 -0.27 -26.09 -41.74
C ALA A 8 -0.55 -27.05 -40.58
N LEU A 9 -1.22 -28.19 -40.81
CA LEU A 9 -1.47 -29.23 -39.80
C LEU A 9 -0.18 -30.00 -39.40
N GLY A 10 0.73 -30.18 -40.35
CA GLY A 10 2.07 -30.74 -40.07
C GLY A 10 2.96 -29.81 -39.26
N ILE A 11 2.94 -28.51 -39.51
CA ILE A 11 3.68 -27.48 -38.76
C ILE A 11 3.11 -27.31 -37.35
N SER A 12 1.80 -27.52 -37.15
CA SER A 12 1.16 -27.45 -35.83
C SER A 12 1.39 -28.72 -34.97
N GLY A 13 2.07 -29.72 -35.47
CA GLY A 13 2.35 -30.98 -34.75
C GLY A 13 1.15 -31.90 -34.59
N VAL A 14 0.03 -31.61 -35.24
CA VAL A 14 -1.20 -32.41 -35.16
C VAL A 14 -1.09 -33.68 -36.02
N ILE A 15 -0.25 -33.64 -37.10
CA ILE A 15 0.04 -34.81 -37.96
C ILE A 15 1.54 -34.85 -38.24
N PRO A 16 2.24 -35.98 -38.06
CA PRO A 16 3.65 -36.12 -38.43
C PRO A 16 3.85 -35.92 -39.93
N LEU A 17 4.74 -35.03 -40.33
CA LEU A 17 4.95 -34.64 -41.75
C LEU A 17 5.43 -35.82 -42.62
N ASP A 18 6.13 -36.76 -42.07
CA ASP A 18 6.70 -37.95 -42.71
C ASP A 18 5.64 -38.98 -43.12
N ARG A 19 4.44 -38.96 -42.53
CA ARG A 19 3.32 -39.82 -42.91
C ARG A 19 2.32 -39.14 -43.90
N ALA A 20 2.37 -37.82 -44.02
CA ALA A 20 1.45 -37.08 -44.86
C ALA A 20 1.88 -37.06 -46.35
N ILE A 21 3.14 -37.45 -46.67
CA ILE A 21 3.70 -37.32 -48.05
C ILE A 21 3.86 -38.66 -48.77
N VAL A 22 3.86 -39.78 -48.06
CA VAL A 22 4.07 -41.11 -48.67
C VAL A 22 2.73 -41.84 -48.81
N GLY A 23 2.15 -41.79 -50.06
CA GLY A 23 1.05 -42.66 -50.45
C GLY A 23 -0.25 -42.03 -50.95
N ILE A 24 -0.21 -40.81 -51.47
CA ILE A 24 -1.36 -40.24 -52.16
C ILE A 24 -1.09 -40.35 -53.65
N GLU A 25 -1.45 -41.49 -54.23
CA GLU A 25 -1.85 -41.55 -55.65
C GLU A 25 -2.98 -40.51 -55.83
N SER A 26 -2.95 -39.69 -56.86
CA SER A 26 -3.78 -38.53 -57.15
C SER A 26 -5.17 -38.63 -56.49
N PRO A 27 -5.53 -37.78 -55.54
CA PRO A 27 -6.76 -37.94 -54.81
C PRO A 27 -7.92 -37.83 -55.76
N ASP A 28 -8.80 -38.85 -55.80
CA ASP A 28 -10.06 -38.80 -56.46
C ASP A 28 -10.82 -37.52 -56.01
N LEU A 29 -11.46 -36.84 -56.95
CA LEU A 29 -12.20 -35.59 -56.70
C LEU A 29 -13.14 -35.72 -55.48
N ARG A 30 -13.67 -36.93 -55.23
CA ARG A 30 -14.48 -37.23 -54.03
C ARG A 30 -13.71 -37.17 -52.72
N GLY A 31 -12.46 -37.61 -52.71
CA GLY A 31 -11.61 -37.54 -51.54
C GLY A 31 -11.21 -36.10 -51.18
N LEU A 32 -10.96 -35.26 -52.19
CA LEU A 32 -10.66 -33.86 -52.03
C LEU A 32 -11.85 -33.07 -51.49
N VAL A 33 -13.07 -33.36 -51.98
CA VAL A 33 -14.31 -32.74 -51.49
C VAL A 33 -14.59 -33.16 -50.07
N ALA A 34 -14.42 -34.45 -49.72
CA ALA A 34 -14.60 -34.91 -48.34
C ALA A 34 -13.64 -34.24 -47.36
N LEU A 35 -12.36 -34.10 -47.73
CA LEU A 35 -11.34 -33.44 -46.88
C LEU A 35 -11.66 -31.95 -46.67
N THR A 36 -12.13 -31.29 -47.70
CA THR A 36 -12.54 -29.86 -47.63
C THR A 36 -13.74 -29.67 -46.69
N VAL A 37 -14.75 -30.53 -46.82
CA VAL A 37 -15.95 -30.50 -45.95
C VAL A 37 -15.60 -30.77 -44.48
N ILE A 38 -14.71 -31.75 -44.24
CA ILE A 38 -14.23 -32.04 -42.86
C ILE A 38 -13.46 -30.84 -42.32
N ALA A 39 -12.59 -30.22 -43.09
CA ALA A 39 -11.82 -29.04 -42.66
C ALA A 39 -12.74 -27.84 -42.34
N GLU A 40 -13.75 -27.59 -43.17
CA GLU A 40 -14.73 -26.52 -42.94
C GLU A 40 -15.61 -26.82 -41.72
N MET A 41 -16.02 -28.06 -41.49
CA MET A 41 -16.72 -28.47 -40.27
C MET A 41 -15.86 -28.26 -39.03
N PHE A 42 -14.58 -28.64 -39.05
CA PHE A 42 -13.67 -28.47 -37.94
C PHE A 42 -13.41 -26.97 -37.65
N LEU A 43 -13.24 -26.16 -38.68
CA LEU A 43 -13.10 -24.72 -38.59
C LEU A 43 -14.35 -24.05 -38.01
N GLY A 44 -15.53 -24.48 -38.46
CA GLY A 44 -16.81 -24.02 -37.93
C GLY A 44 -17.04 -24.40 -36.46
N LEU A 45 -16.65 -25.63 -36.09
CA LEU A 45 -16.75 -26.12 -34.70
C LEU A 45 -15.81 -25.34 -33.75
N THR A 46 -14.55 -25.16 -34.15
CA THR A 46 -13.57 -24.40 -33.38
C THR A 46 -13.93 -22.94 -33.25
N PHE A 47 -14.43 -22.32 -34.32
CA PHE A 47 -14.93 -20.94 -34.30
C PHE A 47 -16.16 -20.81 -33.38
N GLY A 48 -17.10 -21.77 -33.48
CA GLY A 48 -18.28 -21.84 -32.63
C GLY A 48 -17.95 -22.01 -31.15
N MET A 49 -16.98 -22.86 -30.83
CA MET A 49 -16.49 -23.06 -29.45
C MET A 49 -15.79 -21.80 -28.91
N ALA A 50 -14.91 -21.17 -29.70
CA ALA A 50 -14.24 -19.94 -29.33
C ALA A 50 -15.23 -18.79 -29.10
N ARG A 51 -16.28 -18.68 -29.93
CA ARG A 51 -17.34 -17.67 -29.76
C ARG A 51 -18.18 -17.91 -28.52
N ARG A 52 -18.53 -19.17 -28.22
CA ARG A 52 -19.25 -19.54 -26.97
C ARG A 52 -18.39 -19.30 -25.73
N SER A 53 -17.11 -19.65 -25.78
CA SER A 53 -16.16 -19.41 -24.66
C SER A 53 -16.04 -17.91 -24.38
N ARG A 54 -15.82 -17.07 -25.41
CA ARG A 54 -15.75 -15.61 -25.23
C ARG A 54 -17.04 -15.02 -24.67
N LYS A 55 -18.21 -15.52 -25.10
CA LYS A 55 -19.50 -15.08 -24.57
C LYS A 55 -19.66 -15.45 -23.10
N ALA A 56 -19.33 -16.69 -22.73
CA ALA A 56 -19.38 -17.15 -21.35
C ALA A 56 -18.42 -16.38 -20.43
N THR A 57 -17.20 -16.10 -20.91
CA THR A 57 -16.23 -15.30 -20.16
C THR A 57 -16.73 -13.86 -19.95
N ARG A 58 -17.33 -13.26 -20.97
CA ARG A 58 -17.88 -11.90 -20.88
C ARG A 58 -19.07 -11.84 -19.90
N GLU A 59 -20.00 -12.80 -19.99
CA GLU A 59 -21.14 -12.90 -19.06
C GLU A 59 -20.67 -13.14 -17.60
N ALA A 60 -19.63 -13.96 -17.42
CA ALA A 60 -19.03 -14.17 -16.09
C ALA A 60 -18.38 -12.88 -15.55
N PHE A 61 -17.71 -12.13 -16.41
CA PHE A 61 -17.09 -10.84 -16.04
C PHE A 61 -18.15 -9.79 -15.66
N GLU A 62 -19.22 -9.67 -16.46
CA GLU A 62 -20.34 -8.76 -16.18
C GLU A 62 -21.05 -9.12 -14.84
N ARG A 63 -21.20 -10.43 -14.53
CA ARG A 63 -21.74 -10.88 -13.22
C ARG A 63 -20.82 -10.56 -12.05
N LEU A 64 -19.50 -10.72 -12.23
CA LEU A 64 -18.52 -10.35 -11.21
C LEU A 64 -18.52 -8.85 -10.95
N GLU A 65 -18.60 -8.04 -11.98
CA GLU A 65 -18.68 -6.58 -11.87
C GLU A 65 -19.95 -6.13 -11.12
N GLN A 66 -21.10 -6.73 -11.48
CA GLN A 66 -22.37 -6.48 -10.80
C GLN A 66 -22.33 -6.93 -9.33
N ALA A 67 -21.74 -8.08 -9.03
CA ALA A 67 -21.57 -8.55 -7.66
C ALA A 67 -20.65 -7.64 -6.85
N ALA A 68 -19.54 -7.17 -7.44
CA ALA A 68 -18.65 -6.21 -6.80
C ALA A 68 -19.33 -4.87 -6.51
N LEU A 69 -20.18 -4.40 -7.42
CA LEU A 69 -20.97 -3.18 -7.22
C LEU A 69 -21.99 -3.34 -6.08
N GLN A 70 -22.68 -4.49 -6.01
CA GLN A 70 -23.61 -4.80 -4.93
C GLN A 70 -22.92 -4.90 -3.57
N ILE A 71 -21.73 -5.49 -3.52
CA ILE A 71 -20.93 -5.56 -2.29
C ILE A 71 -20.56 -4.14 -1.82
N ARG A 72 -20.06 -3.30 -2.72
CA ARG A 72 -19.73 -1.89 -2.40
C ARG A 72 -20.96 -1.09 -1.91
N GLN A 73 -22.11 -1.28 -2.54
CA GLN A 73 -23.35 -0.63 -2.11
C GLN A 73 -23.79 -1.11 -0.71
N ARG A 74 -23.68 -2.43 -0.45
CA ARG A 74 -23.98 -2.97 0.89
C ARG A 74 -23.00 -2.46 1.95
N GLU A 75 -21.71 -2.40 1.63
CA GLU A 75 -20.70 -1.85 2.55
C GLU A 75 -20.97 -0.37 2.84
N ALA A 76 -21.34 0.43 1.83
CA ALA A 76 -21.71 1.84 2.01
C ALA A 76 -22.94 1.98 2.93
N LEU A 77 -23.99 1.19 2.70
CA LEU A 77 -25.19 1.18 3.54
C LEU A 77 -24.92 0.71 4.98
N LEU A 78 -24.05 -0.29 5.14
CA LEU A 78 -23.63 -0.76 6.47
C LEU A 78 -22.82 0.29 7.22
N ASN A 79 -21.96 1.04 6.53
CA ASN A 79 -21.20 2.12 7.13
C ASN A 79 -22.07 3.31 7.49
N GLU A 80 -23.07 3.65 6.66
CA GLU A 80 -24.07 4.68 6.95
C GLU A 80 -24.95 4.26 8.16
N ALA A 81 -25.47 3.04 8.18
CA ALA A 81 -26.24 2.52 9.30
C ALA A 81 -25.44 2.43 10.61
N ARG A 82 -24.13 2.13 10.52
CA ARG A 82 -23.23 2.17 11.69
C ARG A 82 -23.02 3.60 12.17
N ALA A 83 -22.80 4.55 11.26
CA ALA A 83 -22.65 5.96 11.60
C ALA A 83 -23.92 6.52 12.27
N ASP A 84 -25.11 6.15 11.78
CA ASP A 84 -26.39 6.52 12.38
C ASP A 84 -26.61 5.87 13.75
N LEU A 85 -26.19 4.62 13.93
CA LEU A 85 -26.26 3.90 15.21
C LEU A 85 -25.31 4.52 16.24
N ASP A 86 -24.11 4.91 15.82
CA ASP A 86 -23.11 5.59 16.66
C ASP A 86 -23.57 7.01 17.02
N ALA A 87 -24.20 7.73 16.09
CA ALA A 87 -24.85 9.02 16.37
C ALA A 87 -26.00 8.89 17.36
N ALA A 88 -26.82 7.84 17.26
CA ALA A 88 -27.92 7.56 18.16
C ALA A 88 -27.50 7.10 19.57
N ARG A 89 -26.28 6.55 19.71
CA ARG A 89 -25.73 6.06 21.00
C ARG A 89 -24.89 7.08 21.77
N GLY A 90 -24.84 8.34 21.32
CA GLY A 90 -23.90 9.34 21.82
C GLY A 90 -22.51 9.06 21.22
N ALA A 91 -22.18 9.74 20.15
CA ALA A 91 -21.23 9.44 19.10
C ALA A 91 -19.82 8.91 19.48
N ASN A 92 -19.45 8.92 20.76
CA ASN A 92 -18.08 8.59 21.20
C ASN A 92 -18.01 7.53 22.31
N LEU A 93 -19.09 6.76 22.55
CA LEU A 93 -19.06 5.68 23.53
C LEU A 93 -18.75 4.34 22.87
N GLY A 94 -17.83 3.58 23.44
CA GLY A 94 -17.42 2.26 22.98
C GLY A 94 -17.55 1.21 24.08
N ARG A 95 -17.10 -0.03 23.79
CA ARG A 95 -17.20 -1.19 24.69
C ARG A 95 -16.58 -0.94 26.06
N PHE A 96 -15.51 -0.16 26.12
CA PHE A 96 -14.75 0.11 27.34
C PHE A 96 -15.01 1.50 27.93
N SER A 97 -15.82 2.36 27.29
CA SER A 97 -16.15 3.68 27.82
C SER A 97 -16.79 3.57 29.19
N ASP A 98 -16.43 4.51 30.08
CA ASP A 98 -16.90 4.62 31.49
C ASP A 98 -16.54 3.40 32.35
N ARG A 99 -15.52 2.62 31.94
CA ARG A 99 -14.98 1.50 32.71
C ARG A 99 -13.63 1.82 33.30
N ILE A 100 -13.28 1.12 34.39
CA ILE A 100 -11.93 1.10 34.93
C ILE A 100 -11.28 -0.18 34.41
N VAL A 101 -10.10 -0.06 33.79
CA VAL A 101 -9.30 -1.16 33.28
C VAL A 101 -7.90 -1.07 33.93
N GLY A 102 -7.62 -1.91 34.92
CA GLY A 102 -6.44 -1.77 35.75
C GLY A 102 -6.41 -0.38 36.40
N ASP A 103 -5.33 0.38 36.20
CA ASP A 103 -5.18 1.74 36.72
C ASP A 103 -5.75 2.84 35.82
N TYR A 104 -6.51 2.48 34.77
CA TYR A 104 -6.98 3.40 33.75
C TYR A 104 -8.49 3.60 33.85
N ALA A 105 -8.94 4.86 34.04
CA ALA A 105 -10.33 5.25 33.84
C ALA A 105 -10.55 5.56 32.34
N VAL A 106 -11.30 4.71 31.66
CA VAL A 106 -11.50 4.77 30.20
C VAL A 106 -12.64 5.71 29.87
N GLY A 107 -12.41 6.67 29.01
CA GLY A 107 -13.39 7.65 28.56
C GLY A 107 -13.90 7.35 27.14
N GLU A 108 -13.99 8.39 26.32
CA GLU A 108 -14.50 8.36 24.95
C GLU A 108 -13.55 7.67 23.96
N ILE A 109 -14.11 7.15 22.87
CA ILE A 109 -13.33 6.68 21.72
C ILE A 109 -12.78 7.90 20.97
N ILE A 110 -11.47 7.86 20.67
CA ILE A 110 -10.76 8.85 19.87
C ILE A 110 -10.29 8.31 18.52
N GLY A 111 -10.42 7.01 18.28
CA GLY A 111 -10.07 6.39 16.99
C GLY A 111 -10.61 4.97 16.86
N ARG A 112 -11.01 4.59 15.64
CA ARG A 112 -11.43 3.23 15.27
C ARG A 112 -10.65 2.78 14.04
N GLY A 113 -10.16 1.54 14.07
CA GLY A 113 -9.43 0.93 12.94
C GLY A 113 -9.68 -0.56 12.84
N ALA A 114 -9.12 -1.17 11.82
CA ALA A 114 -9.26 -2.62 11.57
C ALA A 114 -8.72 -3.47 12.73
N MET A 115 -7.65 -3.00 13.39
CA MET A 115 -7.01 -3.71 14.50
C MET A 115 -7.71 -3.48 15.85
N GLY A 116 -8.56 -2.47 15.99
CA GLY A 116 -9.23 -2.19 17.25
C GLY A 116 -9.65 -0.74 17.45
N GLU A 117 -9.91 -0.39 18.69
CA GLU A 117 -10.41 0.91 19.10
C GLU A 117 -9.40 1.61 20.02
N VAL A 118 -9.27 2.92 19.86
CA VAL A 118 -8.41 3.77 20.70
C VAL A 118 -9.30 4.68 21.54
N TYR A 119 -9.07 4.67 22.84
CA TYR A 119 -9.83 5.44 23.82
C TYR A 119 -8.95 6.50 24.47
N ARG A 120 -9.52 7.65 24.77
CA ARG A 120 -8.96 8.55 25.76
C ARG A 120 -9.12 7.90 27.14
N ALA A 121 -8.11 7.98 27.99
CA ALA A 121 -8.17 7.49 29.36
C ALA A 121 -7.36 8.35 30.30
N GLU A 122 -7.57 8.18 31.60
CA GLU A 122 -6.79 8.78 32.67
C GLU A 122 -6.12 7.70 33.50
N GLN A 123 -4.82 7.82 33.74
CA GLN A 123 -4.04 6.85 34.50
C GLN A 123 -3.89 7.28 35.97
N GLY A 124 -4.20 6.37 36.89
CA GLY A 124 -3.94 6.48 38.30
C GLY A 124 -4.65 7.65 38.99
N THR A 125 -4.25 7.89 40.27
CA THR A 125 -4.82 8.96 41.11
C THR A 125 -4.45 10.36 40.59
N ALA A 126 -3.31 10.51 39.90
CA ALA A 126 -2.85 11.77 39.31
C ALA A 126 -3.62 12.13 37.99
N ARG A 127 -4.52 11.26 37.51
CA ARG A 127 -5.33 11.45 36.29
C ARG A 127 -4.47 11.86 35.09
N ARG A 128 -3.33 11.21 34.91
CA ARG A 128 -2.49 11.48 33.73
C ARG A 128 -3.24 11.10 32.46
N PRO A 129 -3.42 12.03 31.50
CA PRO A 129 -4.10 11.71 30.25
C PRO A 129 -3.25 10.74 29.41
N VAL A 130 -3.88 9.67 28.93
CA VAL A 130 -3.27 8.61 28.10
C VAL A 130 -4.24 8.18 27.00
N ALA A 131 -3.73 7.50 25.97
CA ALA A 131 -4.53 6.79 24.99
C ALA A 131 -4.41 5.28 25.25
N LEU A 132 -5.54 4.57 25.23
CA LEU A 132 -5.58 3.11 25.34
C LEU A 132 -6.05 2.52 24.01
N LYS A 133 -5.20 1.73 23.36
CA LYS A 133 -5.53 0.97 22.16
C LYS A 133 -5.91 -0.44 22.54
N PHE A 134 -7.19 -0.80 22.37
CA PHE A 134 -7.68 -2.17 22.58
C PHE A 134 -7.72 -2.93 21.27
N LEU A 135 -7.30 -4.19 21.30
CA LEU A 135 -7.38 -5.08 20.16
C LEU A 135 -8.84 -5.52 19.91
N ASN A 136 -9.23 -5.62 18.64
CA ASN A 136 -10.57 -6.07 18.27
C ASN A 136 -10.80 -7.53 18.77
N PRO A 137 -11.93 -7.84 19.44
CA PRO A 137 -12.26 -9.19 19.91
C PRO A 137 -12.21 -10.25 18.83
N ALA A 138 -12.55 -9.91 17.60
CA ALA A 138 -12.49 -10.86 16.47
C ALA A 138 -11.05 -11.34 16.17
N VAL A 139 -10.04 -10.61 16.64
CA VAL A 139 -8.61 -10.89 16.43
C VAL A 139 -7.97 -11.53 17.67
N VAL A 140 -8.60 -11.43 18.84
CA VAL A 140 -8.05 -11.94 20.13
C VAL A 140 -7.85 -13.46 20.11
N GLY A 141 -8.64 -14.21 19.29
CA GLY A 141 -8.49 -15.65 19.11
C GLY A 141 -7.25 -16.08 18.31
N ASP A 142 -6.59 -15.15 17.64
CA ASP A 142 -5.37 -15.37 16.87
C ASP A 142 -4.13 -15.08 17.74
N ALA A 143 -3.49 -16.17 18.22
CA ALA A 143 -2.30 -16.07 19.09
C ALA A 143 -1.15 -15.32 18.40
N GLU A 144 -0.99 -15.44 17.09
CA GLU A 144 0.04 -14.77 16.32
C GLU A 144 -0.22 -13.25 16.27
N MET A 145 -1.46 -12.83 16.03
CA MET A 145 -1.86 -11.42 16.05
C MET A 145 -1.67 -10.79 17.42
N LEU A 146 -1.96 -11.53 18.47
CA LEU A 146 -1.78 -11.08 19.85
C LEU A 146 -0.30 -10.88 20.20
N GLU A 147 0.56 -11.83 19.85
CA GLU A 147 2.01 -11.70 20.04
C GLU A 147 2.57 -10.48 19.29
N ARG A 148 2.10 -10.27 18.06
CA ARG A 148 2.45 -9.10 17.23
C ARG A 148 2.08 -7.79 17.91
N PHE A 149 0.85 -7.70 18.41
CA PHE A 149 0.36 -6.50 19.12
C PHE A 149 1.26 -6.10 20.28
N PHE A 150 1.64 -7.04 21.13
CA PHE A 150 2.54 -6.76 22.25
C PHE A 150 3.98 -6.50 21.79
N ARG A 151 4.44 -7.16 20.74
CA ARG A 151 5.76 -6.92 20.15
C ARG A 151 5.89 -5.51 19.57
N GLU A 152 4.87 -4.99 18.92
CA GLU A 152 4.83 -3.59 18.44
C GLU A 152 5.00 -2.60 19.58
N ALA A 153 4.27 -2.81 20.68
CA ALA A 153 4.42 -1.98 21.88
C ALA A 153 5.82 -2.06 22.48
N GLN A 154 6.38 -3.27 22.59
CA GLN A 154 7.71 -3.48 23.13
C GLN A 154 8.79 -2.80 22.28
N VAL A 155 8.72 -2.96 20.97
CA VAL A 155 9.64 -2.34 20.01
C VAL A 155 9.56 -0.82 20.11
N ALA A 156 8.36 -0.24 20.03
CA ALA A 156 8.18 1.20 20.15
C ALA A 156 8.67 1.77 21.48
N SER A 157 8.56 1.01 22.58
CA SER A 157 9.04 1.42 23.92
C SER A 157 10.56 1.54 24.02
N THR A 158 11.32 0.84 23.14
CA THR A 158 12.79 0.90 23.12
C THR A 158 13.31 2.12 22.37
N LEU A 159 12.49 2.75 21.53
CA LEU A 159 12.89 3.85 20.68
C LEU A 159 12.87 5.18 21.46
N LYS A 160 14.04 5.78 21.62
CA LYS A 160 14.21 7.10 22.26
C LYS A 160 14.22 8.18 21.16
N SER A 161 13.05 8.64 20.77
CA SER A 161 12.91 9.75 19.83
C SER A 161 11.68 10.60 20.20
N PRO A 162 11.75 11.94 20.16
CA PRO A 162 10.59 12.80 20.37
C PRO A 162 9.56 12.66 19.24
N HIS A 163 9.96 12.07 18.11
CA HIS A 163 9.15 11.85 16.91
C HIS A 163 8.58 10.43 16.81
N VAL A 164 8.60 9.66 17.92
CA VAL A 164 7.91 8.36 18.06
C VAL A 164 6.89 8.50 19.18
N VAL A 165 5.69 7.94 19.02
CA VAL A 165 4.69 7.91 20.08
C VAL A 165 5.25 7.13 21.30
N GLN A 166 5.16 7.73 22.49
CA GLN A 166 5.68 7.11 23.71
C GLN A 166 4.73 6.02 24.20
N MET A 167 5.22 4.78 24.27
CA MET A 167 4.51 3.68 24.94
C MET A 167 4.68 3.79 26.46
N LEU A 168 3.57 3.65 27.19
CA LEU A 168 3.53 3.78 28.65
C LEU A 168 3.33 2.44 29.34
N GLY A 169 2.78 1.45 28.63
CA GLY A 169 2.54 0.11 29.16
C GLY A 169 1.65 -0.73 28.27
N SER A 170 1.43 -1.96 28.67
CA SER A 170 0.49 -2.87 28.03
C SER A 170 -0.12 -3.80 29.08
N GLY A 171 -1.30 -4.36 28.79
CA GLY A 171 -1.98 -5.24 29.72
C GLY A 171 -3.18 -5.95 29.11
N ARG A 172 -3.98 -6.54 29.99
CA ARG A 172 -5.28 -7.12 29.66
C ARG A 172 -6.35 -6.53 30.56
N ALA A 173 -7.52 -6.27 29.98
CA ALA A 173 -8.71 -5.92 30.74
C ALA A 173 -9.27 -7.15 31.47
N ASP A 174 -10.24 -6.95 32.38
CA ASP A 174 -10.87 -8.03 33.17
C ASP A 174 -11.56 -9.09 32.28
N ASP A 175 -12.02 -8.69 31.10
CA ASP A 175 -12.60 -9.60 30.09
C ASP A 175 -11.54 -10.30 29.22
N GLY A 176 -10.25 -10.17 29.54
CA GLY A 176 -9.12 -10.73 28.79
C GLY A 176 -8.70 -9.92 27.57
N SER A 177 -9.38 -8.83 27.23
CA SER A 177 -9.04 -8.00 26.07
C SER A 177 -7.68 -7.33 26.23
N PRO A 178 -6.74 -7.53 25.30
CA PRO A 178 -5.42 -6.92 25.36
C PRO A 178 -5.50 -5.44 25.02
N PHE A 179 -4.67 -4.63 25.71
CA PHE A 179 -4.52 -3.21 25.42
C PHE A 179 -3.06 -2.74 25.50
N ILE A 180 -2.80 -1.63 24.82
CA ILE A 180 -1.55 -0.86 24.91
C ILE A 180 -1.91 0.54 25.39
N ALA A 181 -1.17 1.04 26.39
CA ALA A 181 -1.24 2.41 26.88
C ALA A 181 -0.12 3.24 26.25
N MET A 182 -0.46 4.41 25.74
CA MET A 182 0.47 5.34 25.10
C MET A 182 0.15 6.79 25.48
N GLU A 183 1.07 7.71 25.19
CA GLU A 183 0.81 9.13 25.36
C GLU A 183 -0.42 9.56 24.56
N LEU A 184 -1.25 10.39 25.16
CA LEU A 184 -2.39 11.00 24.46
C LEU A 184 -1.89 12.18 23.64
N LEU A 185 -2.01 12.08 22.32
CA LEU A 185 -1.67 13.15 21.38
C LEU A 185 -2.91 14.04 21.14
N ARG A 186 -2.64 15.34 20.95
CA ARG A 186 -3.66 16.32 20.51
C ARG A 186 -3.26 16.84 19.13
N GLY A 187 -4.17 16.80 18.18
CA GLY A 187 -3.89 17.17 16.78
C GLY A 187 -4.62 16.26 15.81
N MET A 188 -4.03 16.01 14.66
CA MET A 188 -4.62 15.16 13.62
C MET A 188 -3.57 14.33 12.90
N ASP A 189 -3.96 13.23 12.27
CA ASP A 189 -3.07 12.48 11.40
C ASP A 189 -2.89 13.17 10.03
N LEU A 190 -1.85 12.76 9.30
CA LEU A 190 -1.54 13.34 7.99
C LEU A 190 -2.62 13.03 6.93
N ALA A 191 -3.36 11.94 7.07
CA ALA A 191 -4.43 11.62 6.11
C ALA A 191 -5.58 12.61 6.26
N ASP A 192 -5.95 12.95 7.49
CA ASP A 192 -6.94 13.99 7.79
C ASP A 192 -6.47 15.36 7.30
N ARG A 193 -5.22 15.70 7.62
CA ARG A 193 -4.58 16.93 7.15
C ARG A 193 -4.60 17.06 5.61
N LEU A 194 -4.33 15.97 4.89
CA LEU A 194 -4.38 15.95 3.41
C LEU A 194 -5.80 15.96 2.84
N ARG A 195 -6.81 15.50 3.60
CA ARG A 195 -8.21 15.65 3.22
C ARG A 195 -8.63 17.13 3.25
N GLU A 196 -8.20 17.86 4.27
CA GLU A 196 -8.48 19.29 4.42
C GLU A 196 -7.69 20.15 3.42
N ALA A 197 -6.36 20.03 3.43
CA ALA A 197 -5.47 20.90 2.68
C ALA A 197 -5.21 20.46 1.23
N LYS A 198 -5.55 19.21 0.88
CA LYS A 198 -5.28 18.55 -0.41
C LYS A 198 -3.80 18.41 -0.74
N ARG A 199 -2.98 19.42 -0.51
CA ARG A 199 -1.51 19.45 -0.61
C ARG A 199 -0.93 20.30 0.51
N LEU A 200 0.37 20.14 0.77
CA LEU A 200 1.11 20.90 1.77
C LEU A 200 2.23 21.72 1.08
N GLU A 201 2.59 22.83 1.69
CA GLU A 201 3.69 23.64 1.22
C GLU A 201 5.05 22.99 1.52
N LEU A 202 6.07 23.28 0.68
CA LEU A 202 7.39 22.67 0.80
C LEU A 202 8.04 22.82 2.19
N PRO A 203 7.94 23.97 2.91
CA PRO A 203 8.46 24.08 4.27
C PRO A 203 7.81 23.09 5.25
N GLU A 204 6.49 22.90 5.18
CA GLU A 204 5.78 21.94 6.04
C GLU A 204 6.19 20.49 5.71
N VAL A 205 6.38 20.18 4.43
CA VAL A 205 6.81 18.84 4.00
C VAL A 205 8.27 18.58 4.38
N THR A 206 9.16 19.57 4.28
CA THR A 206 10.56 19.41 4.73
C THR A 206 10.64 19.18 6.24
N GLU A 207 9.82 19.87 7.03
CA GLU A 207 9.74 19.65 8.48
C GLU A 207 9.20 18.25 8.81
N LEU A 208 8.12 17.81 8.15
CA LEU A 208 7.58 16.46 8.29
C LEU A 208 8.64 15.41 7.94
N VAL A 209 9.28 15.52 6.77
CA VAL A 209 10.29 14.56 6.31
C VAL A 209 11.50 14.54 7.24
N SER A 210 11.93 15.68 7.77
CA SER A 210 13.03 15.74 8.73
C SER A 210 12.70 15.02 10.03
N GLN A 211 11.56 15.34 10.65
CA GLN A 211 11.16 14.79 11.93
C GLN A 211 10.82 13.29 11.86
N VAL A 212 10.09 12.86 10.83
CA VAL A 212 9.82 11.44 10.58
C VAL A 212 11.12 10.71 10.21
N GLY A 213 11.98 11.37 9.42
CA GLY A 213 13.31 10.85 9.09
C GLY A 213 14.16 10.56 10.32
N ASP A 214 14.13 11.44 11.33
CA ASP A 214 14.82 11.23 12.61
C ASP A 214 14.25 10.04 13.40
N ALA A 215 12.92 9.87 13.38
CA ALA A 215 12.27 8.70 13.98
C ALA A 215 12.70 7.39 13.31
N LEU A 216 12.69 7.36 11.96
CA LEU A 216 13.10 6.19 11.18
C LEU A 216 14.60 5.88 11.35
N ALA A 217 15.44 6.90 11.43
CA ALA A 217 16.86 6.70 11.72
C ALA A 217 17.10 6.17 13.14
N ALA A 218 16.26 6.53 14.12
CA ALA A 218 16.32 5.93 15.46
C ALA A 218 15.91 4.45 15.43
N ALA A 219 14.90 4.10 14.65
CA ALA A 219 14.47 2.72 14.44
C ALA A 219 15.55 1.89 13.74
N ASP A 220 16.16 2.40 12.67
CA ASP A 220 17.24 1.74 11.94
C ASP A 220 18.44 1.42 12.86
N ARG A 221 18.88 2.38 13.69
CA ARG A 221 19.93 2.14 14.69
C ARG A 221 19.60 1.04 15.70
N ALA A 222 18.32 0.80 15.94
CA ALA A 222 17.83 -0.30 16.79
C ALA A 222 17.61 -1.61 15.99
N GLY A 223 17.94 -1.64 14.70
CA GLY A 223 17.73 -2.79 13.82
C GLY A 223 16.25 -3.02 13.45
N ILE A 224 15.43 -1.96 13.54
CA ILE A 224 13.98 -2.02 13.33
C ILE A 224 13.62 -1.32 12.03
N VAL A 225 12.84 -2.01 11.20
CA VAL A 225 12.21 -1.44 10.00
C VAL A 225 10.72 -1.30 10.27
N HIS A 226 10.15 -0.13 9.98
CA HIS A 226 8.75 0.19 10.30
C HIS A 226 7.76 -0.56 9.41
N ARG A 227 7.99 -0.62 8.09
CA ARG A 227 7.24 -1.40 7.09
C ARG A 227 5.80 -0.95 6.82
N ASP A 228 5.26 0.02 7.53
CA ASP A 228 3.89 0.55 7.34
C ASP A 228 3.84 2.08 7.47
N ILE A 229 4.81 2.76 6.88
CA ILE A 229 4.82 4.23 6.81
C ILE A 229 3.76 4.67 5.81
N LYS A 230 2.72 5.34 6.36
CA LYS A 230 1.57 5.86 5.60
C LYS A 230 0.98 7.08 6.34
N PRO A 231 0.16 7.92 5.69
CA PRO A 231 -0.37 9.14 6.29
C PRO A 231 -1.10 8.93 7.61
N GLN A 232 -1.85 7.83 7.77
CA GLN A 232 -2.58 7.52 9.01
C GLN A 232 -1.67 7.23 10.21
N ASN A 233 -0.40 6.85 9.95
CA ASN A 233 0.58 6.55 10.98
C ASN A 233 1.51 7.72 11.28
N LEU A 234 1.27 8.90 10.71
CA LEU A 234 2.01 10.14 10.96
C LEU A 234 1.08 11.18 11.57
N PHE A 235 1.34 11.55 12.83
CA PHE A 235 0.46 12.41 13.61
C PHE A 235 1.11 13.78 13.84
N ALA A 236 0.39 14.84 13.49
CA ALA A 236 0.77 16.21 13.76
C ALA A 236 0.24 16.63 15.13
N VAL A 237 1.14 16.92 16.06
CA VAL A 237 0.81 17.35 17.42
C VAL A 237 0.75 18.86 17.49
N ASP A 238 -0.31 19.38 18.13
CA ASP A 238 -0.57 20.83 18.25
C ASP A 238 0.03 21.46 19.53
N ASP A 239 1.13 20.94 20.07
CA ASP A 239 1.68 21.33 21.37
C ASP A 239 2.59 22.57 21.36
N SER A 240 2.86 23.18 20.19
CA SER A 240 3.91 24.18 20.07
C SER A 240 3.65 25.13 18.89
N PRO A 241 4.29 26.32 18.87
CA PRO A 241 4.29 27.17 17.67
C PRO A 241 4.93 26.49 16.45
N ARG A 242 5.68 25.40 16.65
CA ARG A 242 6.15 24.50 15.60
C ARG A 242 5.44 23.16 15.74
N ARG A 243 4.86 22.68 14.64
CA ARG A 243 4.19 21.38 14.59
C ARG A 243 5.20 20.26 14.85
N THR A 244 4.88 19.36 15.80
CA THR A 244 5.68 18.18 16.05
C THR A 244 5.02 16.97 15.39
N TRP A 245 5.73 16.31 14.46
CA TRP A 245 5.29 15.08 13.84
C TRP A 245 5.73 13.89 14.67
N LYS A 246 4.83 12.94 14.89
CA LYS A 246 5.12 11.68 15.58
C LYS A 246 4.69 10.50 14.71
N VAL A 247 5.55 9.48 14.69
CA VAL A 247 5.27 8.19 14.07
C VAL A 247 4.49 7.34 15.08
N LEU A 248 3.34 6.84 14.64
CA LEU A 248 2.50 5.88 15.36
C LEU A 248 2.86 4.46 14.92
N ASP A 249 2.30 3.46 15.54
CA ASP A 249 2.22 2.04 15.17
C ASP A 249 3.37 1.50 14.31
N PHE A 250 4.44 1.00 14.93
CA PHE A 250 5.52 0.30 14.23
C PHE A 250 5.01 -1.04 13.71
N GLY A 251 4.83 -1.14 12.38
CA GLY A 251 4.25 -2.29 11.68
C GLY A 251 5.14 -3.54 11.63
N VAL A 252 5.77 -3.93 12.75
CA VAL A 252 6.65 -5.11 12.86
C VAL A 252 5.97 -6.42 12.40
N SER A 253 4.64 -6.41 12.36
CA SER A 253 3.79 -7.57 12.12
C SER A 253 3.45 -7.87 10.65
N LYS A 254 3.57 -6.91 9.72
CA LYS A 254 2.99 -7.04 8.37
C LYS A 254 3.72 -7.96 7.39
N MET A 255 4.93 -8.42 7.67
CA MET A 255 5.73 -9.15 6.68
C MET A 255 5.20 -10.54 6.29
N ARG A 256 4.53 -11.26 7.21
CA ARG A 256 3.99 -12.61 6.91
C ARG A 256 2.62 -12.58 6.25
N GLU A 257 1.82 -11.57 6.58
CA GLU A 257 0.49 -11.42 5.98
C GLU A 257 0.54 -11.07 4.49
N LEU A 258 1.47 -10.21 4.06
CA LEU A 258 1.63 -9.85 2.66
C LEU A 258 1.93 -11.05 1.77
N THR A 259 2.80 -11.97 2.22
CA THR A 259 3.15 -13.18 1.44
C THR A 259 1.98 -14.16 1.38
N SER A 260 1.21 -14.32 2.47
CA SER A 260 0.04 -15.21 2.50
C SER A 260 -1.20 -14.62 1.82
N GLN A 261 -1.37 -13.29 1.87
CA GLN A 261 -2.50 -12.58 1.26
C GLN A 261 -2.33 -12.33 -0.24
N LEU A 262 -1.09 -12.11 -0.71
CA LEU A 262 -0.78 -12.09 -2.15
C LEU A 262 -1.13 -13.44 -2.82
N THR A 263 -0.92 -14.56 -2.11
CA THR A 263 -1.28 -15.90 -2.59
C THR A 263 -2.78 -16.21 -2.48
N GLN A 264 -3.54 -15.48 -1.64
CA GLN A 264 -5.00 -15.68 -1.45
C GLN A 264 -5.86 -14.62 -2.16
N GLY A 265 -5.26 -13.65 -2.86
CA GLY A 265 -5.98 -12.60 -3.60
C GLY A 265 -6.64 -11.52 -2.73
N ALA A 266 -6.38 -11.50 -1.42
CA ALA A 266 -6.95 -10.53 -0.48
C ALA A 266 -5.84 -9.61 0.05
N ILE A 267 -5.56 -8.51 -0.64
CA ILE A 267 -4.63 -7.48 -0.16
C ILE A 267 -5.39 -6.57 0.81
N ILE A 268 -5.19 -6.78 2.13
CA ILE A 268 -5.74 -5.91 3.17
C ILE A 268 -4.74 -4.77 3.44
N GLY A 269 -5.14 -3.54 3.18
CA GLY A 269 -4.33 -2.33 3.41
C GLY A 269 -4.27 -1.41 2.20
N THR A 270 -3.54 -0.30 2.35
CA THR A 270 -3.34 0.67 1.28
C THR A 270 -1.98 0.43 0.62
N PRO A 271 -1.88 -0.35 -0.48
CA PRO A 271 -0.59 -0.72 -1.08
C PRO A 271 0.16 0.47 -1.71
N SER A 272 -0.50 1.62 -1.85
CA SER A 272 0.04 2.83 -2.49
C SER A 272 1.32 3.38 -1.86
N TYR A 273 1.62 3.01 -0.61
CA TYR A 273 2.80 3.48 0.13
C TYR A 273 3.88 2.39 0.32
N MET A 274 3.63 1.17 -0.14
CA MET A 274 4.61 0.07 -0.06
C MET A 274 5.81 0.35 -0.96
N SER A 275 6.98 -0.15 -0.55
CA SER A 275 8.15 -0.17 -1.43
C SER A 275 8.05 -1.29 -2.49
N PRO A 276 8.77 -1.18 -3.62
CA PRO A 276 8.80 -2.22 -4.65
C PRO A 276 9.24 -3.59 -4.13
N GLU A 277 10.20 -3.65 -3.21
CA GLU A 277 10.67 -4.87 -2.57
C GLU A 277 9.61 -5.49 -1.64
N GLN A 278 8.88 -4.67 -0.86
CA GLN A 278 7.73 -5.15 -0.09
C GLN A 278 6.64 -5.72 -0.99
N ALA A 279 6.30 -5.00 -2.06
CA ALA A 279 5.29 -5.41 -3.03
C ALA A 279 5.66 -6.73 -3.77
N ARG A 280 6.96 -7.03 -3.88
CA ARG A 280 7.48 -8.28 -4.46
C ARG A 280 7.70 -9.39 -3.42
N GLY A 281 7.50 -9.13 -2.13
CA GLY A 281 7.79 -10.09 -1.06
C GLY A 281 9.28 -10.41 -0.88
N LEU A 282 10.15 -9.47 -1.26
CA LEU A 282 11.60 -9.58 -1.10
C LEU A 282 12.04 -9.14 0.30
N ASP A 283 13.31 -9.39 0.63
CA ASP A 283 13.92 -8.90 1.87
C ASP A 283 13.87 -7.37 1.95
N VAL A 284 13.41 -6.87 3.09
CA VAL A 284 13.12 -5.46 3.37
C VAL A 284 14.11 -4.91 4.38
N ASP A 285 14.76 -3.80 4.04
CA ASP A 285 15.59 -3.02 4.95
C ASP A 285 15.01 -1.60 5.18
N HIS A 286 15.70 -0.77 5.95
CA HIS A 286 15.30 0.62 6.28
C HIS A 286 15.05 1.50 5.03
N ARG A 287 15.64 1.18 3.87
CA ARG A 287 15.42 1.93 2.61
C ARG A 287 14.01 1.75 2.05
N SER A 288 13.28 0.73 2.51
CA SER A 288 11.84 0.60 2.23
C SER A 288 11.04 1.69 2.92
N ASP A 289 11.36 2.03 4.17
CA ASP A 289 10.73 3.14 4.89
C ASP A 289 11.09 4.49 4.26
N VAL A 290 12.34 4.64 3.76
CA VAL A 290 12.77 5.82 3.00
C VAL A 290 11.93 6.01 1.74
N PHE A 291 11.67 4.93 0.99
CA PHE A 291 10.77 4.96 -0.17
C PHE A 291 9.34 5.38 0.22
N SER A 292 8.78 4.77 1.26
CA SER A 292 7.43 5.09 1.75
C SER A 292 7.31 6.56 2.19
N LEU A 293 8.34 7.09 2.87
CA LEU A 293 8.42 8.51 3.22
C LEU A 293 8.52 9.39 1.96
N GLY A 294 9.23 8.94 0.92
CA GLY A 294 9.28 9.58 -0.38
C GLY A 294 7.92 9.64 -1.08
N VAL A 295 7.16 8.54 -1.04
CA VAL A 295 5.77 8.49 -1.55
C VAL A 295 4.87 9.49 -0.82
N ILE A 296 5.03 9.60 0.50
CA ILE A 296 4.30 10.59 1.30
C ILE A 296 4.70 12.01 0.91
N ALA A 297 5.99 12.30 0.79
CA ALA A 297 6.47 13.62 0.37
C ALA A 297 5.92 13.99 -1.02
N TYR A 298 5.98 13.08 -1.98
CA TYR A 298 5.37 13.27 -3.30
C TYR A 298 3.87 13.59 -3.18
N ARG A 299 3.10 12.81 -2.40
CA ARG A 299 1.66 13.03 -2.20
C ARG A 299 1.38 14.38 -1.55
N CYS A 300 2.16 14.76 -0.56
CA CYS A 300 2.02 16.05 0.13
C CYS A 300 2.27 17.23 -0.81
N LEU A 301 3.34 17.17 -1.61
CA LEU A 301 3.75 18.26 -2.49
C LEU A 301 2.89 18.41 -3.74
N THR A 302 2.50 17.28 -4.35
CA THR A 302 1.76 17.29 -5.62
C THR A 302 0.25 17.30 -5.44
N GLY A 303 -0.26 16.92 -4.27
CA GLY A 303 -1.68 16.72 -4.03
C GLY A 303 -2.25 15.46 -4.68
N ARG A 304 -1.41 14.59 -5.30
CA ARG A 304 -1.83 13.36 -5.98
C ARG A 304 -1.08 12.14 -5.42
N PRO A 305 -1.73 10.98 -5.30
CA PRO A 305 -1.02 9.75 -4.97
C PRO A 305 0.05 9.44 -6.02
N ALA A 306 1.23 8.97 -5.59
CA ALA A 306 2.28 8.55 -6.51
C ALA A 306 1.86 7.28 -7.27
N PHE A 307 1.24 6.34 -6.59
CA PHE A 307 0.79 5.07 -7.14
C PHE A 307 -0.66 4.80 -6.75
N THR A 308 -1.50 4.51 -7.75
CA THR A 308 -2.91 4.17 -7.57
C THR A 308 -3.37 3.31 -8.74
N GLY A 309 -4.38 2.49 -8.52
CA GLY A 309 -5.02 1.65 -9.54
C GLY A 309 -6.49 1.47 -9.20
N PRO A 310 -7.28 0.88 -10.11
CA PRO A 310 -8.68 0.57 -9.88
C PRO A 310 -8.89 -0.44 -8.74
N ASP A 311 -7.87 -1.22 -8.45
CA ASP A 311 -7.85 -2.20 -7.36
C ASP A 311 -6.45 -2.30 -6.71
N SER A 312 -6.34 -3.11 -5.67
CA SER A 312 -5.09 -3.33 -4.94
C SER A 312 -4.02 -4.02 -5.78
N VAL A 313 -4.40 -4.92 -6.69
CA VAL A 313 -3.46 -5.67 -7.54
C VAL A 313 -2.79 -4.74 -8.54
N ILE A 314 -3.58 -3.91 -9.22
CA ILE A 314 -3.04 -2.90 -10.15
C ILE A 314 -2.23 -1.85 -9.40
N THR A 315 -2.63 -1.47 -8.17
CA THR A 315 -1.83 -0.55 -7.35
C THR A 315 -0.47 -1.14 -7.02
N VAL A 316 -0.39 -2.42 -6.62
CA VAL A 316 0.87 -3.14 -6.37
C VAL A 316 1.72 -3.21 -7.64
N TYR A 317 1.12 -3.54 -8.79
CA TYR A 317 1.80 -3.53 -10.08
C TYR A 317 2.42 -2.16 -10.37
N ASN A 318 1.67 -1.08 -10.17
CA ASN A 318 2.13 0.29 -10.39
C ASN A 318 3.27 0.68 -9.44
N VAL A 319 3.23 0.26 -8.17
CA VAL A 319 4.34 0.47 -7.22
C VAL A 319 5.63 -0.17 -7.75
N VAL A 320 5.53 -1.35 -8.34
CA VAL A 320 6.70 -2.12 -8.83
C VAL A 320 7.21 -1.60 -10.16
N HIS A 321 6.31 -1.24 -11.09
CA HIS A 321 6.65 -1.06 -12.51
C HIS A 321 6.45 0.36 -13.05
N LEU A 322 5.59 1.17 -12.44
CA LEU A 322 5.24 2.49 -12.98
C LEU A 322 6.03 3.60 -12.30
N GLN A 323 6.56 4.55 -13.07
CA GLN A 323 7.00 5.84 -12.52
C GLN A 323 5.79 6.75 -12.31
N PRO A 324 5.73 7.50 -11.19
CA PRO A 324 4.62 8.44 -10.96
C PRO A 324 4.56 9.54 -12.02
N ALA A 325 3.47 10.28 -12.04
CA ALA A 325 3.36 11.48 -12.87
C ALA A 325 4.46 12.50 -12.48
N ARG A 326 4.92 13.28 -13.45
CA ARG A 326 5.98 14.26 -13.21
C ARG A 326 5.55 15.29 -12.15
N PRO A 327 6.34 15.48 -11.06
CA PRO A 327 5.98 16.41 -10.00
C PRO A 327 5.77 17.84 -10.49
N LEU A 328 6.60 18.34 -11.41
CA LEU A 328 6.49 19.71 -11.94
C LEU A 328 5.27 19.92 -12.84
N ASP A 329 4.69 18.87 -13.43
CA ASP A 329 3.42 18.98 -14.17
C ASP A 329 2.23 19.18 -13.21
N LEU A 330 2.33 18.68 -11.99
CA LEU A 330 1.29 18.77 -10.95
C LEU A 330 1.48 19.98 -10.03
N ALA A 331 2.73 20.39 -9.80
CA ALA A 331 3.12 21.46 -8.90
C ALA A 331 4.34 22.23 -9.46
N PRO A 332 4.15 23.09 -10.48
CA PRO A 332 5.25 23.77 -11.20
C PRO A 332 6.14 24.67 -10.33
N HIS A 333 5.65 25.07 -9.16
CA HIS A 333 6.35 25.95 -8.22
C HIS A 333 7.44 25.25 -7.39
N LEU A 334 7.55 23.91 -7.44
CA LEU A 334 8.49 23.16 -6.58
C LEU A 334 9.96 23.32 -6.95
N GLY A 335 10.25 23.61 -8.20
CA GLY A 335 11.63 23.69 -8.71
C GLY A 335 12.23 22.31 -9.05
N GLU A 336 13.19 22.32 -9.98
CA GLU A 336 13.78 21.10 -10.55
C GLU A 336 14.57 20.28 -9.52
N ASP A 337 15.23 20.92 -8.55
CA ASP A 337 15.99 20.19 -7.54
C ASP A 337 15.08 19.33 -6.64
N VAL A 338 13.87 19.81 -6.32
CA VAL A 338 12.87 19.01 -5.58
C VAL A 338 12.40 17.83 -6.41
N GLU A 339 12.17 18.02 -7.71
CA GLU A 339 11.83 16.93 -8.64
C GLU A 339 12.94 15.86 -8.66
N ARG A 340 14.22 16.28 -8.74
CA ARG A 340 15.40 15.39 -8.71
C ARG A 340 15.46 14.57 -7.42
N VAL A 341 15.24 15.20 -6.27
CA VAL A 341 15.20 14.51 -4.96
C VAL A 341 14.06 13.51 -4.91
N LEU A 342 12.88 13.87 -5.43
CA LEU A 342 11.75 12.93 -5.52
C LEU A 342 12.06 11.76 -6.46
N ALA A 343 12.78 11.96 -7.56
CA ALA A 343 13.20 10.86 -8.43
C ALA A 343 14.12 9.86 -7.72
N LEU A 344 15.11 10.36 -6.98
CA LEU A 344 16.05 9.52 -6.24
C LEU A 344 15.35 8.71 -5.14
N VAL A 345 14.49 9.34 -4.33
CA VAL A 345 13.82 8.64 -3.23
C VAL A 345 12.80 7.61 -3.72
N LEU A 346 12.20 7.82 -4.90
CA LEU A 346 11.22 6.93 -5.52
C LEU A 346 11.85 5.93 -6.50
N ALA A 347 13.18 5.85 -6.57
CA ALA A 347 13.87 4.87 -7.40
C ALA A 347 13.40 3.43 -7.07
N LYS A 348 13.08 2.64 -8.12
CA LYS A 348 12.60 1.27 -7.92
C LYS A 348 13.69 0.34 -7.39
N ASP A 349 14.92 0.57 -7.84
CA ASP A 349 16.10 -0.07 -7.27
C ASP A 349 16.49 0.63 -5.95
N ARG A 350 16.46 -0.10 -4.84
CA ARG A 350 16.80 0.42 -3.51
C ARG A 350 18.25 0.91 -3.40
N GLU A 351 19.16 0.39 -4.22
CA GLU A 351 20.57 0.80 -4.22
C GLU A 351 20.76 2.20 -4.83
N ARG A 352 19.79 2.69 -5.58
CA ARG A 352 19.78 4.05 -6.14
C ARG A 352 19.07 5.08 -5.26
N ARG A 353 18.47 4.64 -4.15
CA ARG A 353 17.81 5.53 -3.18
C ARG A 353 18.83 6.14 -2.22
N PHE A 354 18.35 7.10 -1.43
CA PHE A 354 19.10 7.57 -0.28
C PHE A 354 19.39 6.40 0.68
N SER A 355 20.61 6.34 1.20
CA SER A 355 21.02 5.30 2.13
C SER A 355 20.45 5.48 3.54
N SER A 356 19.81 6.62 3.84
CA SER A 356 19.08 6.87 5.09
C SER A 356 17.98 7.89 4.92
N SER A 357 16.99 7.86 5.82
CA SER A 357 15.92 8.86 5.91
C SER A 357 16.43 10.27 6.20
N THR A 358 17.49 10.40 6.98
CA THR A 358 18.11 11.70 7.28
C THR A 358 18.84 12.31 6.07
N MET A 359 19.45 11.47 5.22
CA MET A 359 20.03 11.95 3.95
C MET A 359 18.95 12.46 2.99
N PHE A 360 17.84 11.74 2.91
CA PHE A 360 16.68 12.22 2.13
C PHE A 360 16.15 13.55 2.65
N ALA A 361 16.01 13.70 3.97
CA ALA A 361 15.55 14.94 4.59
C ALA A 361 16.50 16.12 4.29
N ALA A 362 17.80 15.90 4.45
CA ALA A 362 18.82 16.92 4.14
C ALA A 362 18.78 17.34 2.66
N ALA A 363 18.70 16.36 1.75
CA ALA A 363 18.62 16.62 0.32
C ALA A 363 17.35 17.41 -0.06
N LEU A 364 16.19 17.10 0.56
CA LEU A 364 14.95 17.84 0.31
C LEU A 364 15.02 19.29 0.82
N ILE A 365 15.65 19.52 1.97
CA ILE A 365 15.91 20.87 2.49
C ILE A 365 16.81 21.66 1.56
N ASP A 366 17.91 21.07 1.09
CA ASP A 366 18.86 21.73 0.18
C ASP A 366 18.24 21.98 -1.20
N ALA A 367 17.43 21.05 -1.70
CA ALA A 367 16.66 21.20 -2.94
C ALA A 367 15.70 22.40 -2.86
N GLY A 368 14.97 22.55 -1.74
CA GLY A 368 14.08 23.67 -1.51
C GLY A 368 14.78 25.04 -1.47
N ARG A 369 16.09 25.05 -1.29
CA ARG A 369 16.96 26.22 -1.29
C ARG A 369 17.77 26.38 -2.58
N ALA A 370 17.51 25.54 -3.59
CA ALA A 370 18.27 25.44 -4.85
C ALA A 370 19.79 25.20 -4.62
N ARG A 371 20.14 24.45 -3.57
CA ARG A 371 21.53 24.13 -3.17
C ARG A 371 21.84 22.64 -3.24
N LEU A 372 21.07 21.87 -4.02
CA LEU A 372 21.32 20.45 -4.19
C LEU A 372 22.73 20.22 -4.75
N ASP A 373 23.41 19.23 -4.21
CA ASP A 373 24.76 18.84 -4.64
C ASP A 373 24.79 18.47 -6.14
N SER A 374 25.87 18.83 -6.83
CA SER A 374 26.03 18.62 -8.27
C SER A 374 26.04 17.14 -8.67
N ARG A 375 26.61 16.27 -7.82
CA ARG A 375 26.61 14.82 -8.05
C ARG A 375 25.21 14.26 -7.91
N MET A 376 24.45 14.69 -6.87
CA MET A 376 23.05 14.29 -6.73
C MET A 376 22.19 14.74 -7.92
N ARG A 377 22.44 15.95 -8.47
CA ARG A 377 21.75 16.39 -9.69
C ARG A 377 22.05 15.46 -10.86
N ALA A 378 23.33 15.14 -11.08
CA ALA A 378 23.75 14.26 -12.16
C ALA A 378 23.16 12.83 -12.01
N ASP A 379 23.19 12.27 -10.80
CA ASP A 379 22.63 10.95 -10.51
C ASP A 379 21.11 10.93 -10.74
N ALA A 380 20.40 12.00 -10.32
CA ALA A 380 18.96 12.13 -10.54
C ALA A 380 18.60 12.30 -12.02
N ASP A 381 19.32 13.15 -12.75
CA ASP A 381 19.10 13.38 -14.17
C ASP A 381 19.37 12.11 -14.98
N ALA A 382 20.40 11.33 -14.63
CA ALA A 382 20.65 10.01 -15.22
C ALA A 382 19.54 9.00 -14.90
N LEU A 383 18.99 9.04 -13.68
CA LEU A 383 17.87 8.19 -13.28
C LEU A 383 16.60 8.56 -14.04
N ILE A 384 16.27 9.84 -14.15
CA ILE A 384 15.09 10.34 -14.89
C ILE A 384 15.21 10.02 -16.38
N ALA A 385 16.41 10.14 -16.96
CA ALA A 385 16.65 9.77 -18.35
C ALA A 385 16.45 8.26 -18.60
N ALA A 386 16.88 7.41 -17.66
CA ALA A 386 16.73 5.96 -17.75
C ALA A 386 15.29 5.49 -17.45
N GLN A 387 14.58 6.21 -16.59
CA GLN A 387 13.24 5.89 -16.11
C GLN A 387 12.39 7.18 -16.06
N PRO A 388 11.89 7.66 -17.21
CA PRO A 388 11.15 8.91 -17.27
C PRO A 388 9.88 8.87 -16.43
N TRP A 389 9.50 10.03 -15.89
CA TRP A 389 8.24 10.20 -15.17
C TRP A 389 7.05 9.73 -16.03
N GLY A 390 6.10 9.03 -15.43
CA GLY A 390 4.94 8.47 -16.10
C GLY A 390 5.22 7.25 -16.99
N SER A 391 6.48 6.78 -17.07
CA SER A 391 6.83 5.60 -17.85
C SER A 391 6.65 4.30 -17.09
N GLU A 392 6.48 3.21 -17.83
CA GLU A 392 6.46 1.85 -17.32
C GLU A 392 7.82 1.19 -17.51
N LEU A 393 8.35 0.55 -16.45
CA LEU A 393 9.62 -0.17 -16.51
C LEU A 393 9.48 -1.42 -17.38
N GLY A 394 10.37 -1.55 -18.37
CA GLY A 394 10.42 -2.75 -19.22
C GLY A 394 9.73 -2.62 -20.58
N ARG A 395 9.33 -1.41 -21.00
CA ARG A 395 8.99 -1.11 -22.40
C ARG A 395 10.11 -0.43 -23.14
#